data_be04e30df0b92e68b5ba6ba614e2bc61
#
_entry.id   be04e30df0b92e68b5ba6ba614e2bc61
#
_cell.length_a   1.000
_cell.length_b   1.000
_cell.length_c   1.000
_cell.angle_alpha   90.00
_cell.angle_beta   90.00
_cell.angle_gamma   90.00
#
_symmetry.space_group_name_H-M   'P 1'
#
loop_
_entity.id
_entity.type
_entity.pdbx_description
1 polymer ?
#
loop_
_entity_poly.entity_id
_entity_poly.type
_entity_poly.pdbx_seq_one_letter_code
_entity_poly.pdbx_strand_id
1 'polypeptide(L)'
;RSEPPLGELPLLTIPKVWKNSLSNGTMLYGIENSELPLVQFYLRIDGGQLLDKNNKIGTASLLANLMNEGTKTKTPAELEEAVDLLGSSISISAGLESISIYGNSLARNLEKTLDLVNEILTEPRWDNEAFEIAKTRRLSSIQQVKGSPQSLAFNALNKKLYGDKHPSSTPLGGTTESVNSITMDDLKEYFATNISPKVSHFHIVGDISENESVKVLSSFNKKWKGQSIDLPKIEMVNPPSKPTVYFIDIPEAKQSAITVGTLTVPGTDPLIYPLNVTNNRLGGGMEARLMRTLRLEKGYTYGAGSF
;
A
#
# COMPACT_ATOMS: atom_id res chain seq x y z
N ARG A 1 5.53 44.77 2.68
CA ARG A 1 4.62 44.05 1.79
C ARG A 1 3.45 43.57 2.64
N SER A 2 2.23 44.02 2.34
CA SER A 2 1.00 43.51 2.95
C SER A 2 0.60 42.20 2.26
N GLU A 3 0.10 41.24 3.03
CA GLU A 3 -0.50 40.05 2.44
C GLU A 3 -1.70 40.42 1.57
N PRO A 4 -1.90 39.80 0.42
CA PRO A 4 -3.09 39.99 -0.38
C PRO A 4 -4.34 39.62 0.45
N PRO A 5 -5.47 40.33 0.24
CA PRO A 5 -6.70 39.96 0.96
C PRO A 5 -7.11 38.53 0.61
N LEU A 6 -7.59 37.81 1.61
CA LEU A 6 -8.18 36.49 1.41
C LEU A 6 -9.39 36.66 0.46
N GLY A 7 -9.34 35.98 -0.68
CA GLY A 7 -10.48 35.88 -1.58
C GLY A 7 -11.61 35.03 -0.98
N GLU A 8 -12.76 35.00 -1.65
CA GLU A 8 -13.82 34.05 -1.28
C GLU A 8 -13.31 32.60 -1.40
N LEU A 9 -13.65 31.78 -0.40
CA LEU A 9 -13.30 30.37 -0.44
C LEU A 9 -13.98 29.71 -1.66
N PRO A 10 -13.25 28.98 -2.52
CA PRO A 10 -13.86 28.29 -3.63
C PRO A 10 -14.85 27.25 -3.13
N LEU A 11 -16.02 27.20 -3.73
CA LEU A 11 -16.98 26.15 -3.47
C LEU A 11 -16.42 24.82 -3.96
N LEU A 12 -16.21 23.89 -3.03
CA LEU A 12 -15.78 22.52 -3.33
C LEU A 12 -16.97 21.75 -3.94
N THR A 13 -16.86 21.43 -5.22
CA THR A 13 -17.79 20.51 -5.87
C THR A 13 -17.23 19.10 -5.73
N ILE A 14 -17.91 18.26 -4.97
CA ILE A 14 -17.52 16.85 -4.84
C ILE A 14 -17.94 16.12 -6.12
N PRO A 15 -17.02 15.48 -6.86
CA PRO A 15 -17.36 14.75 -8.07
C PRO A 15 -18.29 13.58 -7.75
N LYS A 16 -19.19 13.28 -8.70
CA LYS A 16 -20.12 12.16 -8.58
C LYS A 16 -19.37 10.85 -8.78
N VAL A 17 -19.31 10.01 -7.74
CA VAL A 17 -18.79 8.66 -7.83
C VAL A 17 -19.89 7.72 -8.30
N TRP A 18 -19.69 7.07 -9.44
CA TRP A 18 -20.55 5.97 -9.87
C TRP A 18 -20.06 4.63 -9.28
N LYS A 19 -20.96 3.67 -9.14
CA LYS A 19 -20.70 2.32 -8.60
C LYS A 19 -21.34 1.28 -9.48
N ASN A 20 -20.59 0.22 -9.76
CA ASN A 20 -21.03 -0.91 -10.55
C ASN A 20 -20.36 -2.20 -10.05
N SER A 21 -20.62 -3.33 -10.68
CA SER A 21 -19.93 -4.60 -10.37
C SER A 21 -19.76 -5.45 -11.63
N LEU A 22 -18.67 -6.18 -11.69
CA LEU A 22 -18.46 -7.19 -12.71
C LEU A 22 -19.07 -8.53 -12.30
N SER A 23 -19.44 -9.36 -13.26
CA SER A 23 -20.05 -10.67 -12.98
C SER A 23 -19.11 -11.65 -12.27
N ASN A 24 -17.79 -11.41 -12.28
CA ASN A 24 -16.82 -12.19 -11.50
C ASN A 24 -16.78 -11.82 -10.01
N GLY A 25 -17.46 -10.75 -9.61
CA GLY A 25 -17.54 -10.25 -8.22
C GLY A 25 -16.75 -9.00 -7.92
N THR A 26 -15.91 -8.50 -8.83
CA THR A 26 -15.16 -7.25 -8.65
C THR A 26 -16.12 -6.06 -8.55
N MET A 27 -15.99 -5.27 -7.49
CA MET A 27 -16.73 -4.01 -7.33
C MET A 27 -16.02 -2.89 -8.08
N LEU A 28 -16.80 -2.07 -8.80
CA LEU A 28 -16.29 -0.95 -9.59
C LEU A 28 -16.70 0.38 -8.96
N TYR A 29 -15.79 1.31 -8.93
CA TYR A 29 -16.01 2.70 -8.51
C TYR A 29 -15.31 3.62 -9.51
N GLY A 30 -15.98 4.70 -9.94
CA GLY A 30 -15.28 5.60 -10.84
C GLY A 30 -15.81 7.02 -10.80
N ILE A 31 -15.00 7.90 -11.37
CA ILE A 31 -15.25 9.32 -11.57
C ILE A 31 -14.87 9.65 -13.01
N GLU A 32 -15.82 10.14 -13.78
CA GLU A 32 -15.55 10.65 -15.13
C GLU A 32 -14.97 12.06 -15.04
N ASN A 33 -13.81 12.26 -15.63
CA ASN A 33 -13.14 13.56 -15.76
C ASN A 33 -12.39 13.60 -17.10
N SER A 34 -12.94 14.34 -18.07
CA SER A 34 -12.42 14.45 -19.43
C SER A 34 -11.57 15.72 -19.69
N GLU A 35 -11.07 16.38 -18.62
CA GLU A 35 -10.16 17.53 -18.78
C GLU A 35 -8.85 17.16 -19.47
N LEU A 36 -8.37 15.93 -19.23
CA LEU A 36 -7.17 15.38 -19.85
C LEU A 36 -7.48 13.98 -20.41
N PRO A 37 -6.91 13.57 -21.54
CA PRO A 37 -7.12 12.24 -22.12
C PRO A 37 -6.33 11.15 -21.39
N LEU A 38 -6.46 11.14 -20.08
CA LEU A 38 -5.74 10.24 -19.14
C LEU A 38 -6.74 9.48 -18.28
N VAL A 39 -6.42 8.24 -17.98
CA VAL A 39 -7.16 7.41 -17.04
C VAL A 39 -6.18 6.85 -16.01
N GLN A 40 -6.51 7.02 -14.75
CA GLN A 40 -5.84 6.38 -13.63
C GLN A 40 -6.73 5.24 -13.11
N PHE A 41 -6.10 4.13 -12.76
CA PHE A 41 -6.82 3.01 -12.15
C PHE A 41 -6.07 2.46 -10.95
N TYR A 42 -6.84 1.91 -10.03
CA TYR A 42 -6.36 1.29 -8.82
C TYR A 42 -7.19 0.03 -8.54
N LEU A 43 -6.58 -1.12 -8.67
CA LEU A 43 -7.18 -2.38 -8.27
C LEU A 43 -6.65 -2.78 -6.90
N ARG A 44 -7.53 -2.85 -5.94
CA ARG A 44 -7.27 -3.34 -4.59
C ARG A 44 -7.83 -4.76 -4.46
N ILE A 45 -7.01 -5.68 -4.01
CA ILE A 45 -7.39 -7.06 -3.66
C ILE A 45 -7.19 -7.20 -2.15
N ASP A 46 -8.28 -7.35 -1.40
CA ASP A 46 -8.22 -7.42 0.06
C ASP A 46 -7.53 -8.69 0.53
N GLY A 47 -6.80 -8.56 1.65
CA GLY A 47 -6.02 -9.62 2.28
C GLY A 47 -4.59 -9.18 2.59
N GLY A 48 -3.72 -9.08 1.58
CA GLY A 48 -2.33 -8.66 1.81
C GLY A 48 -1.61 -9.54 2.83
N GLN A 49 -0.76 -8.93 3.67
CA GLN A 49 -0.02 -9.66 4.72
C GLN A 49 -0.94 -10.35 5.75
N LEU A 50 -2.19 -9.89 5.91
CA LEU A 50 -3.15 -10.54 6.82
C LEU A 50 -3.43 -12.01 6.46
N LEU A 51 -3.25 -12.38 5.20
CA LEU A 51 -3.46 -13.75 4.70
C LEU A 51 -2.16 -14.56 4.63
N ASP A 52 -1.03 -13.98 5.02
CA ASP A 52 0.21 -14.73 5.16
C ASP A 52 0.10 -15.76 6.30
N LYS A 53 0.62 -16.95 6.11
CA LYS A 53 0.75 -17.92 7.20
C LYS A 53 1.69 -17.38 8.28
N ASN A 54 1.41 -17.62 9.55
CA ASN A 54 2.16 -17.04 10.69
C ASN A 54 3.69 -17.21 10.61
N ASN A 55 4.16 -18.34 10.08
CA ASN A 55 5.59 -18.60 9.91
C ASN A 55 6.14 -18.19 8.54
N LYS A 56 5.31 -17.61 7.68
CA LYS A 56 5.61 -17.24 6.29
C LYS A 56 5.28 -15.76 6.00
N ILE A 57 5.32 -14.91 7.03
CA ILE A 57 5.03 -13.48 6.87
C ILE A 57 6.04 -12.87 5.90
N GLY A 58 5.53 -12.16 4.89
CA GLY A 58 6.27 -11.63 3.74
C GLY A 58 5.92 -12.33 2.41
N THR A 59 5.08 -13.38 2.43
CA THR A 59 4.65 -14.09 1.23
C THR A 59 3.92 -13.14 0.26
N ALA A 60 2.94 -12.37 0.73
CA ALA A 60 2.23 -11.38 -0.10
C ALA A 60 3.18 -10.34 -0.71
N SER A 61 4.18 -9.89 0.07
CA SER A 61 5.17 -8.91 -0.41
C SER A 61 6.08 -9.49 -1.49
N LEU A 62 6.59 -10.72 -1.31
CA LEU A 62 7.40 -11.39 -2.33
C LEU A 62 6.59 -11.73 -3.57
N LEU A 63 5.32 -12.14 -3.42
CA LEU A 63 4.41 -12.36 -4.53
C LEU A 63 4.20 -11.09 -5.35
N ALA A 64 3.89 -9.95 -4.70
CA ALA A 64 3.70 -8.68 -5.37
C ALA A 64 4.97 -8.25 -6.14
N ASN A 65 6.17 -8.49 -5.58
CA ASN A 65 7.42 -8.26 -6.29
C ASN A 65 7.54 -9.17 -7.51
N LEU A 66 7.25 -10.47 -7.37
CA LEU A 66 7.36 -11.42 -8.47
C LEU A 66 6.35 -11.14 -9.59
N MET A 67 5.16 -10.64 -9.28
CA MET A 67 4.17 -10.23 -10.27
C MET A 67 4.63 -9.04 -11.15
N ASN A 68 5.59 -8.24 -10.69
CA ASN A 68 6.22 -7.21 -11.53
C ASN A 68 7.31 -7.78 -12.46
N GLU A 69 7.74 -9.04 -12.28
CA GLU A 69 8.86 -9.66 -13.02
C GLU A 69 8.38 -10.41 -14.28
N GLY A 70 7.31 -9.91 -14.91
CA GLY A 70 6.80 -10.43 -16.17
C GLY A 70 5.60 -11.35 -16.05
N THR A 71 5.22 -11.91 -17.19
CA THR A 71 4.10 -12.84 -17.34
C THR A 71 4.58 -14.16 -17.94
N LYS A 72 3.69 -15.13 -18.08
CA LYS A 72 4.00 -16.39 -18.74
C LYS A 72 4.52 -16.20 -20.16
N THR A 73 4.05 -15.15 -20.87
CA THR A 73 4.38 -14.86 -22.27
C THR A 73 5.40 -13.74 -22.44
N LYS A 74 5.74 -13.00 -21.36
CA LYS A 74 6.64 -11.85 -21.41
C LYS A 74 7.69 -11.92 -20.31
N THR A 75 8.93 -11.71 -20.67
CA THR A 75 10.02 -11.43 -19.72
C THR A 75 9.79 -10.07 -19.04
N PRO A 76 10.51 -9.73 -17.95
CA PRO A 76 10.43 -8.41 -17.34
C PRO A 76 10.64 -7.27 -18.34
N ALA A 77 11.68 -7.36 -19.17
CA ALA A 77 11.99 -6.34 -20.19
C ALA A 77 10.88 -6.20 -21.25
N GLU A 78 10.33 -7.33 -21.73
CA GLU A 78 9.24 -7.30 -22.71
C GLU A 78 7.93 -6.76 -22.11
N LEU A 79 7.67 -7.00 -20.83
CA LEU A 79 6.52 -6.42 -20.15
C LEU A 79 6.69 -4.91 -19.97
N GLU A 80 7.87 -4.46 -19.52
CA GLU A 80 8.21 -3.05 -19.37
C GLU A 80 8.09 -2.31 -20.72
N GLU A 81 8.69 -2.85 -21.78
CA GLU A 81 8.58 -2.29 -23.13
C GLU A 81 7.12 -2.21 -23.60
N ALA A 82 6.32 -3.26 -23.36
CA ALA A 82 4.91 -3.27 -23.75
C ALA A 82 4.09 -2.20 -23.01
N VAL A 83 4.39 -1.93 -21.73
CA VAL A 83 3.77 -0.86 -20.93
C VAL A 83 4.22 0.51 -21.43
N ASP A 84 5.51 0.70 -21.67
CA ASP A 84 6.10 1.97 -22.12
C ASP A 84 5.59 2.38 -23.52
N LEU A 85 5.47 1.44 -24.46
CA LEU A 85 4.92 1.69 -25.79
C LEU A 85 3.47 2.17 -25.75
N LEU A 86 2.72 1.88 -24.69
CA LEU A 86 1.37 2.39 -24.47
C LEU A 86 1.36 3.77 -23.80
N GLY A 87 2.52 4.31 -23.39
CA GLY A 87 2.58 5.51 -22.55
C GLY A 87 1.88 5.31 -21.22
N SER A 88 1.98 4.12 -20.66
CA SER A 88 1.30 3.70 -19.46
C SER A 88 2.29 3.42 -18.32
N SER A 89 1.78 3.23 -17.12
CA SER A 89 2.54 2.64 -16.02
C SER A 89 1.69 1.62 -15.27
N ILE A 90 2.33 0.58 -14.77
CA ILE A 90 1.71 -0.44 -13.91
C ILE A 90 2.69 -0.72 -12.76
N SER A 91 2.19 -0.71 -11.53
CA SER A 91 2.97 -1.08 -10.36
C SER A 91 2.15 -1.92 -9.40
N ILE A 92 2.79 -2.94 -8.81
CA ILE A 92 2.15 -3.89 -7.91
C ILE A 92 2.87 -3.84 -6.57
N SER A 93 2.10 -3.74 -5.49
CA SER A 93 2.62 -3.71 -4.14
C SER A 93 1.71 -4.47 -3.18
N ALA A 94 2.29 -4.97 -2.09
CA ALA A 94 1.53 -5.56 -1.01
C ALA A 94 1.61 -4.68 0.24
N GLY A 95 0.46 -4.47 0.87
CA GLY A 95 0.30 -3.83 2.16
C GLY A 95 -0.10 -4.83 3.24
N LEU A 96 -0.45 -4.32 4.41
CA LEU A 96 -0.97 -5.13 5.50
C LEU A 96 -2.28 -5.82 5.11
N GLU A 97 -3.23 -5.07 4.55
CA GLU A 97 -4.61 -5.49 4.32
C GLU A 97 -4.95 -5.75 2.85
N SER A 98 -4.03 -5.52 1.91
CA SER A 98 -4.31 -5.69 0.49
C SER A 98 -3.07 -5.87 -0.35
N ILE A 99 -3.24 -6.50 -1.52
CA ILE A 99 -2.35 -6.35 -2.67
C ILE A 99 -3.00 -5.34 -3.62
N SER A 100 -2.21 -4.41 -4.11
CA SER A 100 -2.68 -3.29 -4.93
C SER A 100 -1.96 -3.24 -6.26
N ILE A 101 -2.72 -3.02 -7.33
CA ILE A 101 -2.20 -2.72 -8.65
C ILE A 101 -2.63 -1.29 -8.99
N TYR A 102 -1.68 -0.41 -9.14
CA TYR A 102 -1.88 0.96 -9.56
C TYR A 102 -1.37 1.15 -10.97
N GLY A 103 -2.08 1.91 -11.78
CA GLY A 103 -1.60 2.28 -13.10
C GLY A 103 -2.25 3.54 -13.64
N ASN A 104 -1.61 4.07 -14.67
CA ASN A 104 -2.15 5.14 -15.49
C ASN A 104 -2.00 4.79 -16.98
N SER A 105 -2.83 5.38 -17.80
CA SER A 105 -2.80 5.16 -19.25
C SER A 105 -3.38 6.37 -19.97
N LEU A 106 -2.97 6.58 -21.22
CA LEU A 106 -3.75 7.39 -22.15
C LEU A 106 -5.11 6.72 -22.38
N ALA A 107 -6.20 7.49 -22.41
CA ALA A 107 -7.56 6.95 -22.59
C ALA A 107 -7.67 6.00 -23.80
N ARG A 108 -7.05 6.37 -24.94
CA ARG A 108 -7.01 5.56 -26.17
C ARG A 108 -6.28 4.21 -26.03
N ASN A 109 -5.40 4.06 -25.05
CA ASN A 109 -4.57 2.87 -24.82
C ASN A 109 -5.03 2.04 -23.62
N LEU A 110 -6.06 2.49 -22.90
CA LEU A 110 -6.50 1.89 -21.64
C LEU A 110 -6.85 0.42 -21.77
N GLU A 111 -7.58 0.03 -22.81
CA GLU A 111 -7.98 -1.37 -23.03
C GLU A 111 -6.74 -2.29 -23.14
N LYS A 112 -5.73 -1.88 -23.91
CA LYS A 112 -4.47 -2.63 -24.05
C LYS A 112 -3.67 -2.67 -22.73
N THR A 113 -3.67 -1.57 -21.99
CA THR A 113 -3.01 -1.52 -20.67
C THR A 113 -3.69 -2.47 -19.69
N LEU A 114 -5.02 -2.50 -19.68
CA LEU A 114 -5.80 -3.42 -18.84
C LEU A 114 -5.66 -4.88 -19.27
N ASP A 115 -5.43 -5.16 -20.54
CA ASP A 115 -5.09 -6.51 -21.02
C ASP A 115 -3.76 -7.00 -20.41
N LEU A 116 -2.74 -6.13 -20.30
CA LEU A 116 -1.49 -6.46 -19.60
C LEU A 116 -1.73 -6.70 -18.11
N VAL A 117 -2.53 -5.88 -17.44
CA VAL A 117 -2.91 -6.12 -16.04
C VAL A 117 -3.62 -7.45 -15.86
N ASN A 118 -4.54 -7.79 -16.79
CA ASN A 118 -5.24 -9.06 -16.75
C ASN A 118 -4.31 -10.26 -16.98
N GLU A 119 -3.31 -10.11 -17.87
CA GLU A 119 -2.29 -11.14 -18.08
C GLU A 119 -1.44 -11.35 -16.80
N ILE A 120 -1.02 -10.29 -16.14
CA ILE A 120 -0.30 -10.36 -14.85
C ILE A 120 -1.14 -11.09 -13.79
N LEU A 121 -2.44 -10.79 -13.71
CA LEU A 121 -3.36 -11.38 -12.74
C LEU A 121 -3.74 -12.84 -13.02
N THR A 122 -3.60 -13.30 -14.25
CA THR A 122 -4.06 -14.65 -14.64
C THR A 122 -2.93 -15.59 -15.06
N GLU A 123 -1.82 -15.02 -15.52
CA GLU A 123 -0.70 -15.77 -16.10
C GLU A 123 0.67 -15.22 -15.58
N PRO A 124 0.91 -15.19 -14.27
CA PRO A 124 2.17 -14.68 -13.72
C PRO A 124 3.34 -15.57 -14.11
N ARG A 125 4.51 -14.93 -14.23
CA ARG A 125 5.77 -15.62 -14.50
C ARG A 125 6.33 -16.19 -13.18
N TRP A 126 6.35 -17.50 -13.06
CA TRP A 126 6.91 -18.21 -11.91
C TRP A 126 8.41 -18.48 -12.12
N ASP A 127 9.21 -17.43 -12.09
CA ASP A 127 10.66 -17.48 -12.32
C ASP A 127 11.40 -17.66 -11.00
N ASN A 128 12.14 -18.77 -10.87
CA ASN A 128 12.87 -19.08 -9.63
C ASN A 128 14.05 -18.13 -9.40
N GLU A 129 14.73 -17.66 -10.44
CA GLU A 129 15.84 -16.73 -10.30
C GLU A 129 15.33 -15.36 -9.81
N ALA A 130 14.27 -14.85 -10.41
CA ALA A 130 13.60 -13.62 -9.96
C ALA A 130 13.11 -13.72 -8.51
N PHE A 131 12.56 -14.86 -8.12
CA PHE A 131 12.16 -15.12 -6.72
C PHE A 131 13.34 -15.05 -5.76
N GLU A 132 14.44 -15.72 -6.05
CA GLU A 132 15.64 -15.71 -5.18
C GLU A 132 16.27 -14.31 -5.10
N ILE A 133 16.26 -13.54 -6.19
CA ILE A 133 16.69 -12.14 -6.20
C ILE A 133 15.78 -11.29 -5.31
N ALA A 134 14.46 -11.40 -5.45
CA ALA A 134 13.50 -10.67 -4.62
C ALA A 134 13.66 -11.01 -3.13
N LYS A 135 13.83 -12.30 -2.81
CA LYS A 135 14.09 -12.79 -1.46
C LYS A 135 15.37 -12.23 -0.86
N THR A 136 16.47 -12.25 -1.63
CA THR A 136 17.75 -11.68 -1.22
C THR A 136 17.67 -10.17 -0.99
N ARG A 137 17.02 -9.43 -1.87
CA ARG A 137 16.76 -7.98 -1.72
C ARG A 137 15.97 -7.71 -0.43
N ARG A 138 14.93 -8.52 -0.16
CA ARG A 138 14.12 -8.38 1.05
C ARG A 138 14.95 -8.62 2.31
N LEU A 139 15.75 -9.68 2.36
CA LEU A 139 16.65 -9.98 3.48
C LEU A 139 17.66 -8.86 3.71
N SER A 140 18.24 -8.31 2.65
CA SER A 140 19.14 -7.16 2.72
C SER A 140 18.46 -5.92 3.29
N SER A 141 17.22 -5.63 2.85
CA SER A 141 16.41 -4.53 3.40
C SER A 141 16.14 -4.71 4.90
N ILE A 142 15.81 -5.93 5.35
CA ILE A 142 15.63 -6.23 6.78
C ILE A 142 16.91 -6.00 7.58
N GLN A 143 18.07 -6.34 7.03
CA GLN A 143 19.36 -6.07 7.69
C GLN A 143 19.67 -4.57 7.79
N GLN A 144 19.35 -3.78 6.74
CA GLN A 144 19.51 -2.33 6.78
C GLN A 144 18.66 -1.68 7.88
N VAL A 145 17.43 -2.18 8.10
CA VAL A 145 16.54 -1.70 9.17
C VAL A 145 17.20 -1.84 10.56
N LYS A 146 17.99 -2.90 10.78
CA LYS A 146 18.72 -3.11 12.07
C LYS A 146 19.77 -2.04 12.33
N GLY A 147 20.31 -1.40 11.30
CA GLY A 147 21.22 -0.26 11.41
C GLY A 147 20.52 1.11 11.52
N SER A 148 19.20 1.16 11.43
CA SER A 148 18.42 2.41 11.48
C SER A 148 17.76 2.60 12.83
N PRO A 149 18.22 3.53 13.69
CA PRO A 149 17.62 3.81 14.99
C PRO A 149 16.12 4.17 14.89
N GLN A 150 15.73 4.94 13.87
CA GLN A 150 14.34 5.32 13.65
C GLN A 150 13.45 4.13 13.32
N SER A 151 13.89 3.25 12.42
CA SER A 151 13.13 2.06 12.04
C SER A 151 13.00 1.08 13.21
N LEU A 152 14.05 0.92 14.00
CA LEU A 152 14.04 0.07 15.20
C LEU A 152 13.08 0.64 16.26
N ALA A 153 13.13 1.95 16.50
CA ALA A 153 12.22 2.61 17.46
C ALA A 153 10.75 2.47 17.01
N PHE A 154 10.46 2.66 15.72
CA PHE A 154 9.12 2.52 15.18
C PHE A 154 8.59 1.08 15.26
N ASN A 155 9.40 0.09 14.88
CA ASN A 155 9.02 -1.32 14.97
C ASN A 155 8.79 -1.73 16.43
N ALA A 156 9.64 -1.27 17.36
CA ALA A 156 9.46 -1.53 18.78
C ALA A 156 8.20 -0.86 19.33
N LEU A 157 7.92 0.39 18.93
CA LEU A 157 6.68 1.08 19.30
C LEU A 157 5.46 0.30 18.85
N ASN A 158 5.38 -0.10 17.57
CA ASN A 158 4.25 -0.88 17.04
C ASN A 158 4.07 -2.18 17.83
N LYS A 159 5.15 -2.91 18.06
CA LYS A 159 5.09 -4.14 18.86
C LYS A 159 4.57 -3.92 20.28
N LYS A 160 4.93 -2.80 20.92
CA LYS A 160 4.49 -2.44 22.28
C LYS A 160 3.05 -1.93 22.33
N LEU A 161 2.60 -1.22 21.28
CA LEU A 161 1.24 -0.71 21.19
C LEU A 161 0.24 -1.82 20.85
N TYR A 162 0.58 -2.69 19.90
CA TYR A 162 -0.35 -3.69 19.37
C TYR A 162 -0.21 -5.07 20.03
N GLY A 163 0.92 -5.37 20.68
CA GLY A 163 1.21 -6.69 21.27
C GLY A 163 1.63 -7.72 20.21
N ASP A 164 2.15 -8.86 20.69
CA ASP A 164 2.82 -9.84 19.83
C ASP A 164 1.91 -10.56 18.82
N LYS A 165 0.61 -10.59 19.05
CA LYS A 165 -0.36 -11.34 18.21
C LYS A 165 -1.05 -10.49 17.15
N HIS A 166 -0.98 -9.17 17.27
CA HIS A 166 -1.66 -8.29 16.34
C HIS A 166 -0.87 -8.16 15.02
N PRO A 167 -1.52 -8.18 13.85
CA PRO A 167 -0.82 -8.11 12.56
C PRO A 167 0.09 -6.88 12.42
N SER A 168 -0.33 -5.73 12.96
CA SER A 168 0.47 -4.48 12.93
C SER A 168 1.72 -4.52 13.81
N SER A 169 1.92 -5.56 14.63
CA SER A 169 3.13 -5.74 15.44
C SER A 169 4.30 -6.32 14.65
N THR A 170 4.02 -6.95 13.51
CA THR A 170 5.04 -7.55 12.65
C THR A 170 5.35 -6.59 11.49
N PRO A 171 6.63 -6.33 11.20
CA PRO A 171 6.99 -5.48 10.08
C PRO A 171 6.40 -5.96 8.75
N LEU A 172 5.94 -5.02 7.93
CA LEU A 172 5.45 -5.34 6.60
C LEU A 172 6.55 -6.03 5.79
N GLY A 173 6.21 -7.16 5.17
CA GLY A 173 7.13 -8.00 4.41
C GLY A 173 8.02 -8.90 5.28
N GLY A 174 7.66 -9.12 6.54
CA GLY A 174 8.19 -10.18 7.39
C GLY A 174 9.50 -9.89 8.14
N THR A 175 10.03 -10.94 8.73
CA THR A 175 11.30 -10.99 9.46
C THR A 175 12.33 -11.83 8.69
N THR A 176 13.58 -11.82 9.13
CA THR A 176 14.64 -12.68 8.56
C THR A 176 14.23 -14.16 8.57
N GLU A 177 13.64 -14.61 9.68
CA GLU A 177 13.24 -16.00 9.88
C GLU A 177 12.09 -16.38 8.97
N SER A 178 11.02 -15.56 8.91
CA SER A 178 9.87 -15.83 8.08
C SER A 178 10.22 -15.80 6.59
N VAL A 179 10.96 -14.78 6.13
CA VAL A 179 11.36 -14.63 4.72
C VAL A 179 12.27 -15.78 4.28
N ASN A 180 13.24 -16.23 5.11
CA ASN A 180 14.06 -17.39 4.79
C ASN A 180 13.25 -18.67 4.58
N SER A 181 12.15 -18.82 5.31
CA SER A 181 11.30 -20.01 5.22
C SER A 181 10.35 -20.04 4.02
N ILE A 182 10.14 -18.89 3.34
CA ILE A 182 9.24 -18.78 2.18
C ILE A 182 9.83 -19.48 0.96
N THR A 183 9.01 -20.24 0.25
CA THR A 183 9.34 -20.95 -0.98
C THR A 183 8.49 -20.45 -2.15
N MET A 184 8.87 -20.78 -3.37
CA MET A 184 8.05 -20.52 -4.57
C MET A 184 6.66 -21.13 -4.47
N ASP A 185 6.54 -22.32 -3.87
CA ASP A 185 5.25 -22.98 -3.72
C ASP A 185 4.34 -22.24 -2.73
N ASP A 186 4.89 -21.58 -1.71
CA ASP A 186 4.11 -20.71 -0.82
C ASP A 186 3.50 -19.51 -1.60
N LEU A 187 4.26 -18.94 -2.55
CA LEU A 187 3.76 -17.85 -3.39
C LEU A 187 2.65 -18.34 -4.33
N LYS A 188 2.83 -19.51 -4.95
CA LYS A 188 1.83 -20.12 -5.83
C LYS A 188 0.55 -20.47 -5.06
N GLU A 189 0.68 -21.01 -3.85
CA GLU A 189 -0.46 -21.30 -2.98
C GLU A 189 -1.20 -20.01 -2.60
N TYR A 190 -0.45 -18.98 -2.15
CA TYR A 190 -1.05 -17.68 -1.82
C TYR A 190 -1.80 -17.09 -3.02
N PHE A 191 -1.18 -17.11 -4.20
CA PHE A 191 -1.79 -16.62 -5.43
C PHE A 191 -3.08 -17.35 -5.75
N ALA A 192 -3.06 -18.68 -5.74
CA ALA A 192 -4.21 -19.51 -6.08
C ALA A 192 -5.38 -19.36 -5.09
N THR A 193 -5.09 -19.10 -3.81
CA THR A 193 -6.10 -19.04 -2.75
C THR A 193 -6.58 -17.63 -2.46
N ASN A 194 -5.73 -16.60 -2.61
CA ASN A 194 -5.98 -15.27 -2.07
C ASN A 194 -6.09 -14.16 -3.15
N ILE A 195 -5.68 -14.39 -4.40
CA ILE A 195 -5.86 -13.43 -5.48
C ILE A 195 -7.21 -13.68 -6.16
N SER A 196 -8.24 -13.03 -5.65
CA SER A 196 -9.62 -13.28 -6.09
C SER A 196 -10.38 -12.00 -6.45
N PRO A 197 -11.14 -12.02 -7.56
CA PRO A 197 -12.02 -10.90 -7.92
C PRO A 197 -13.13 -10.65 -6.90
N LYS A 198 -13.51 -11.66 -6.09
CA LYS A 198 -14.62 -11.57 -5.13
C LYS A 198 -14.31 -10.74 -3.89
N VAL A 199 -13.05 -10.44 -3.65
CA VAL A 199 -12.56 -9.56 -2.59
C VAL A 199 -11.81 -8.37 -3.19
N SER A 200 -12.19 -7.94 -4.40
CA SER A 200 -11.48 -6.89 -5.10
C SER A 200 -12.36 -5.68 -5.41
N HIS A 201 -11.71 -4.52 -5.40
CA HIS A 201 -12.29 -3.22 -5.67
C HIS A 201 -11.47 -2.53 -6.75
N PHE A 202 -12.10 -2.22 -7.88
CA PHE A 202 -11.47 -1.51 -8.99
C PHE A 202 -11.94 -0.07 -9.01
N HIS A 203 -11.03 0.85 -8.85
CA HIS A 203 -11.26 2.28 -8.90
C HIS A 203 -10.70 2.82 -10.22
N ILE A 204 -11.47 3.66 -10.92
CA ILE A 204 -11.07 4.24 -12.19
C ILE A 204 -11.47 5.71 -12.24
N VAL A 205 -10.54 6.57 -12.62
CA VAL A 205 -10.75 8.02 -12.70
C VAL A 205 -10.10 8.57 -13.96
N GLY A 206 -10.82 9.37 -14.71
CA GLY A 206 -10.27 10.04 -15.90
C GLY A 206 -11.25 10.12 -17.04
N ASP A 207 -10.70 10.21 -18.26
CA ASP A 207 -11.47 10.35 -19.49
C ASP A 207 -12.06 9.02 -19.95
N ILE A 208 -13.03 8.55 -19.17
CA ILE A 208 -13.79 7.32 -19.42
C ILE A 208 -15.14 7.35 -18.71
N SER A 209 -16.20 7.02 -19.41
CA SER A 209 -17.54 6.89 -18.84
C SER A 209 -17.73 5.55 -18.08
N GLU A 210 -18.80 5.47 -17.27
CA GLU A 210 -19.17 4.23 -16.58
C GLU A 210 -19.37 3.06 -17.55
N ASN A 211 -20.10 3.27 -18.65
CA ASN A 211 -20.40 2.23 -19.64
C ASN A 211 -19.15 1.72 -20.35
N GLU A 212 -18.23 2.61 -20.70
CA GLU A 212 -16.95 2.25 -21.31
C GLU A 212 -16.08 1.49 -20.31
N SER A 213 -16.04 1.92 -19.05
CA SER A 213 -15.30 1.22 -17.98
C SER A 213 -15.75 -0.23 -17.83
N VAL A 214 -17.06 -0.49 -17.77
CA VAL A 214 -17.61 -1.84 -17.70
C VAL A 214 -17.24 -2.65 -18.95
N LYS A 215 -17.26 -2.02 -20.12
CA LYS A 215 -16.91 -2.67 -21.40
C LYS A 215 -15.44 -3.07 -21.46
N VAL A 216 -14.51 -2.16 -21.17
CA VAL A 216 -13.06 -2.45 -21.23
C VAL A 216 -12.62 -3.45 -20.17
N LEU A 217 -13.28 -3.45 -19.00
CA LEU A 217 -13.05 -4.43 -17.94
C LEU A 217 -13.74 -5.79 -18.20
N SER A 218 -14.46 -5.95 -19.29
CA SER A 218 -15.15 -7.22 -19.60
C SER A 218 -14.18 -8.41 -19.75
N SER A 219 -12.93 -8.15 -20.15
CA SER A 219 -11.89 -9.18 -20.23
C SER A 219 -11.57 -9.80 -18.87
N PHE A 220 -11.60 -9.01 -17.79
CA PHE A 220 -11.45 -9.48 -16.41
C PHE A 220 -12.55 -10.49 -16.02
N ASN A 221 -13.78 -10.27 -16.43
CA ASN A 221 -14.90 -11.19 -16.18
C ASN A 221 -14.66 -12.59 -16.76
N LYS A 222 -14.01 -12.67 -17.90
CA LYS A 222 -13.84 -13.93 -18.64
C LYS A 222 -12.68 -14.74 -18.10
N LYS A 223 -11.54 -14.10 -17.84
CA LYS A 223 -10.27 -14.75 -17.54
C LYS A 223 -10.01 -14.86 -16.03
N TRP A 224 -10.25 -13.80 -15.29
CA TRP A 224 -9.97 -13.77 -13.85
C TRP A 224 -11.13 -14.35 -13.03
N LYS A 225 -10.91 -15.53 -12.50
CA LYS A 225 -11.84 -16.29 -11.65
C LYS A 225 -11.26 -16.43 -10.25
N GLY A 226 -12.13 -16.58 -9.26
CA GLY A 226 -11.71 -16.79 -7.89
C GLY A 226 -12.88 -17.18 -6.99
N GLN A 227 -12.53 -17.59 -5.79
CA GLN A 227 -13.48 -17.97 -4.73
C GLN A 227 -13.66 -16.83 -3.73
N SER A 228 -14.70 -16.93 -2.91
CA SER A 228 -14.84 -16.07 -1.74
C SER A 228 -13.73 -16.38 -0.73
N ILE A 229 -13.21 -15.35 -0.09
CA ILE A 229 -12.14 -15.44 0.90
C ILE A 229 -12.66 -14.87 2.21
N ASP A 230 -12.50 -15.61 3.29
CA ASP A 230 -12.78 -15.11 4.62
C ASP A 230 -11.61 -14.27 5.11
N LEU A 231 -11.81 -12.97 5.16
CA LEU A 231 -10.80 -12.04 5.67
C LEU A 231 -10.76 -12.09 7.20
N PRO A 232 -9.58 -12.19 7.81
CA PRO A 232 -9.47 -12.20 9.26
C PRO A 232 -9.95 -10.87 9.85
N LYS A 233 -10.74 -10.95 10.92
CA LYS A 233 -11.11 -9.76 11.69
C LYS A 233 -9.95 -9.34 12.55
N ILE A 234 -9.55 -8.08 12.41
CA ILE A 234 -8.54 -7.47 13.27
C ILE A 234 -9.23 -7.03 14.57
N GLU A 235 -8.77 -7.58 15.69
CA GLU A 235 -9.29 -7.19 17.00
C GLU A 235 -8.75 -5.80 17.40
N MET A 236 -9.63 -4.99 17.99
CA MET A 236 -9.24 -3.71 18.55
C MET A 236 -8.37 -3.93 19.80
N VAL A 237 -7.24 -3.24 19.86
CA VAL A 237 -6.33 -3.29 20.99
C VAL A 237 -6.59 -2.09 21.89
N ASN A 238 -6.62 -2.29 23.20
CA ASN A 238 -6.75 -1.20 24.16
C ASN A 238 -5.43 -0.41 24.26
N PRO A 239 -5.48 0.93 24.31
CA PRO A 239 -4.29 1.73 24.52
C PRO A 239 -3.63 1.40 25.88
N PRO A 240 -2.31 1.59 26.00
CA PRO A 240 -1.61 1.41 27.27
C PRO A 240 -2.23 2.26 28.39
N SER A 241 -2.43 1.66 29.55
CA SER A 241 -3.08 2.33 30.71
C SER A 241 -2.22 3.43 31.34
N LYS A 242 -0.92 3.44 31.10
CA LYS A 242 0.04 4.42 31.61
C LYS A 242 1.16 4.69 30.62
N PRO A 243 1.74 5.92 30.63
CA PRO A 243 2.93 6.20 29.87
C PRO A 243 4.08 5.29 30.26
N THR A 244 4.77 4.72 29.30
CA THR A 244 5.92 3.83 29.52
C THR A 244 7.03 4.23 28.54
N VAL A 245 8.26 4.30 29.04
CA VAL A 245 9.45 4.56 28.21
C VAL A 245 10.20 3.25 28.02
N TYR A 246 10.51 2.95 26.76
CA TYR A 246 11.36 1.84 26.37
C TYR A 246 12.67 2.39 25.79
N PHE A 247 13.78 1.88 26.28
CA PHE A 247 15.10 2.25 25.80
C PHE A 247 15.72 1.10 25.02
N ILE A 248 16.21 1.40 23.82
CA ILE A 248 16.96 0.46 22.96
C ILE A 248 18.36 1.01 22.82
N ASP A 249 19.34 0.31 23.40
CA ASP A 249 20.75 0.67 23.25
C ASP A 249 21.28 0.25 21.89
N ILE A 250 21.85 1.20 21.16
CA ILE A 250 22.55 0.97 19.92
C ILE A 250 24.00 1.45 20.11
N PRO A 251 24.96 0.52 20.30
CA PRO A 251 26.34 0.90 20.51
C PRO A 251 26.85 1.83 19.41
N GLU A 252 27.60 2.85 19.83
CA GLU A 252 28.23 3.86 18.96
C GLU A 252 27.26 4.74 18.13
N ALA A 253 25.96 4.69 18.39
CA ALA A 253 25.00 5.58 17.74
C ALA A 253 25.27 7.04 18.14
N LYS A 254 25.52 7.91 17.13
CA LYS A 254 25.83 9.34 17.37
C LYS A 254 24.57 10.18 17.64
N GLN A 255 23.40 9.65 17.38
CA GLN A 255 22.11 10.32 17.52
C GLN A 255 21.07 9.35 18.08
N SER A 256 20.16 9.88 18.91
CA SER A 256 19.02 9.14 19.40
C SER A 256 17.80 9.36 18.49
N ALA A 257 17.08 8.30 18.17
CA ALA A 257 15.76 8.38 17.58
C ALA A 257 14.69 8.28 18.67
N ILE A 258 13.79 9.25 18.72
CA ILE A 258 12.71 9.29 19.71
C ILE A 258 11.39 9.14 18.96
N THR A 259 10.66 8.07 19.25
CA THR A 259 9.33 7.83 18.73
C THR A 259 8.33 7.76 19.86
N VAL A 260 7.27 8.56 19.80
CA VAL A 260 6.19 8.60 20.79
C VAL A 260 4.89 8.25 20.07
N GLY A 261 4.10 7.36 20.62
CA GLY A 261 2.83 6.96 20.02
C GLY A 261 1.81 6.47 21.02
N THR A 262 0.56 6.53 20.60
CA THR A 262 -0.58 5.94 21.30
C THR A 262 -1.58 5.43 20.26
N LEU A 263 -2.42 4.49 20.66
CA LEU A 263 -3.58 4.09 19.85
C LEU A 263 -4.65 5.17 19.93
N THR A 264 -5.31 5.40 18.83
CA THR A 264 -6.40 6.36 18.68
C THR A 264 -7.62 5.69 18.05
N VAL A 265 -8.49 6.46 17.44
CA VAL A 265 -9.68 5.94 16.75
C VAL A 265 -9.31 5.21 15.46
N PRO A 266 -10.08 4.19 15.04
CA PRO A 266 -9.90 3.55 13.74
C PRO A 266 -10.14 4.54 12.59
N GLY A 267 -9.52 4.27 11.42
CA GLY A 267 -9.64 5.13 10.23
C GLY A 267 -11.05 5.33 9.68
N THR A 268 -12.00 4.48 10.11
CA THR A 268 -13.44 4.58 9.77
C THR A 268 -14.24 5.45 10.74
N ASP A 269 -13.64 5.88 11.85
CA ASP A 269 -14.30 6.73 12.85
C ASP A 269 -14.40 8.17 12.33
N PRO A 270 -15.57 8.84 12.46
CA PRO A 270 -15.73 10.24 12.05
C PRO A 270 -14.74 11.21 12.72
N LEU A 271 -14.24 10.89 13.91
CA LEU A 271 -13.25 11.72 14.61
C LEU A 271 -11.87 11.73 13.95
N ILE A 272 -11.61 10.85 12.95
CA ILE A 272 -10.33 10.82 12.25
C ILE A 272 -10.03 12.15 11.54
N TYR A 273 -11.06 12.82 10.99
CA TYR A 273 -10.88 14.08 10.29
C TYR A 273 -10.46 15.24 11.22
N PRO A 274 -11.19 15.57 12.31
CA PRO A 274 -10.74 16.59 13.25
C PRO A 274 -9.41 16.23 13.93
N LEU A 275 -9.13 14.93 14.15
CA LEU A 275 -7.85 14.47 14.66
C LEU A 275 -6.70 14.80 13.69
N ASN A 276 -6.87 14.54 12.41
CA ASN A 276 -5.85 14.86 11.39
C ASN A 276 -5.62 16.37 11.27
N VAL A 277 -6.66 17.19 11.33
CA VAL A 277 -6.54 18.65 11.33
C VAL A 277 -5.77 19.14 12.56
N THR A 278 -6.08 18.60 13.75
CA THR A 278 -5.37 18.92 14.99
C THR A 278 -3.92 18.47 14.93
N ASN A 279 -3.66 17.26 14.44
CA ASN A 279 -2.33 16.70 14.28
C ASN A 279 -1.46 17.53 13.31
N ASN A 280 -2.05 18.12 12.28
CA ASN A 280 -1.33 19.02 11.37
C ASN A 280 -0.73 20.22 12.12
N ARG A 281 -1.46 20.81 13.07
CA ARG A 281 -0.96 21.91 13.93
C ARG A 281 0.13 21.43 14.91
N LEU A 282 0.10 20.16 15.30
CA LEU A 282 1.12 19.60 16.21
C LEU A 282 2.43 19.32 15.47
N GLY A 283 2.39 18.63 14.33
CA GLY A 283 3.61 18.16 13.67
C GLY A 283 3.52 18.02 12.16
N GLY A 284 2.49 18.57 11.48
CA GLY A 284 2.25 18.37 10.05
C GLY A 284 3.09 19.23 9.10
N GLY A 285 4.05 20.02 9.56
CA GLY A 285 4.89 20.83 8.67
C GLY A 285 5.89 21.72 9.40
N MET A 286 6.57 22.60 8.64
CA MET A 286 7.63 23.49 9.18
C MET A 286 7.11 24.45 10.25
N GLU A 287 5.90 24.96 10.10
CA GLU A 287 5.24 25.89 11.04
C GLU A 287 4.53 25.16 12.19
N ALA A 288 4.54 23.83 12.19
CA ALA A 288 3.92 23.05 13.24
C ALA A 288 4.69 23.15 14.56
N ARG A 289 3.98 23.00 15.65
CA ARG A 289 4.51 23.21 17.01
C ARG A 289 5.78 22.43 17.32
N LEU A 290 5.83 21.12 16.95
CA LEU A 290 7.00 20.27 17.20
C LEU A 290 8.22 20.79 16.40
N MET A 291 8.06 21.08 15.13
CA MET A 291 9.14 21.57 14.29
C MET A 291 9.65 22.91 14.76
N ARG A 292 8.75 23.85 15.03
CA ARG A 292 9.10 25.17 15.53
C ARG A 292 9.89 25.08 16.84
N THR A 293 9.35 24.37 17.83
CA THR A 293 9.97 24.29 19.14
C THR A 293 11.28 23.51 19.14
N LEU A 294 11.29 22.28 18.58
CA LEU A 294 12.45 21.40 18.71
C LEU A 294 13.58 21.76 17.74
N ARG A 295 13.24 22.21 16.52
CA ARG A 295 14.24 22.58 15.52
C ARG A 295 14.60 24.05 15.56
N LEU A 296 13.61 24.96 15.43
CA LEU A 296 13.89 26.37 15.23
C LEU A 296 14.29 27.07 16.54
N GLU A 297 13.58 26.80 17.65
CA GLU A 297 13.83 27.47 18.94
C GLU A 297 14.94 26.78 19.74
N LYS A 298 14.97 25.44 19.78
CA LYS A 298 15.90 24.68 20.62
C LYS A 298 17.11 24.10 19.88
N GLY A 299 17.04 23.92 18.55
CA GLY A 299 18.14 23.36 17.78
C GLY A 299 18.47 21.88 18.11
N TYR A 300 17.53 21.12 18.70
CA TYR A 300 17.79 19.76 19.13
C TYR A 300 17.77 18.73 18.01
N THR A 301 17.12 19.02 16.91
CA THR A 301 16.91 18.08 15.81
C THR A 301 16.84 18.77 14.47
N TYR A 302 17.13 18.05 13.41
CA TYR A 302 16.87 18.51 12.02
C TYR A 302 15.41 18.34 11.59
N GLY A 303 14.63 17.52 12.30
CA GLY A 303 13.23 17.31 12.00
C GLY A 303 12.47 16.70 13.18
N ALA A 304 11.23 17.16 13.36
CA ALA A 304 10.26 16.61 14.29
C ALA A 304 8.88 16.74 13.67
N GLY A 305 8.09 15.69 13.69
CA GLY A 305 6.76 15.66 13.08
C GLY A 305 5.82 14.71 13.79
N SER A 306 4.53 14.77 13.43
CA SER A 306 3.51 13.81 13.86
C SER A 306 2.60 13.45 12.68
N PHE A 307 2.12 12.22 12.62
CA PHE A 307 1.26 11.68 11.56
C PHE A 307 0.26 10.68 12.14
#